data_87af6dccc84b343ed55e196d7e674962
#
_entry.id   87af6dccc84b343ed55e196d7e674962
#
_cell.length_a   1.000
_cell.length_b   1.000
_cell.length_c   1.000
_cell.angle_alpha   90.00
_cell.angle_beta   90.00
_cell.angle_gamma   90.00
#
_symmetry.space_group_name_H-M   'P 1'
#
loop_
_entity.id
_entity.type
_entity.pdbx_description
1 polymer ?
#
loop_
_entity_poly.entity_id
_entity_poly.type
_entity_poly.pdbx_seq_one_letter_code
_entity_poly.pdbx_strand_id
1 'polypeptide(L)'
;MAPFAETQTKTLEIPFLSGPVIDQAQVLSASERSQLADQIRGLKEVVQFQIWTLPSLQGESIESLSIRAADQWKLGTASKDNGVLIVLALEDRQVRIEVGQGLEGDIPDVMAGRIIDGWMTPSFRTGNYLEGFQSAIRAIQQLASGQNLPAKPHRRDGTSQRLFNLLFIILALSLFILRMIFPNRFRRYSHRQYGAWGGGRFGGFGGGGWSGGGGGFSGGGASGRW
;
A
#
# COMPACT_ATOMS: atom_id res chain seq x y z
N MET A 1 47.74 -15.65 -8.76
CA MET A 1 46.40 -16.14 -8.36
C MET A 1 45.85 -15.10 -7.41
N ALA A 2 44.96 -14.22 -7.88
CA ALA A 2 44.33 -13.20 -6.99
C ALA A 2 43.20 -13.88 -6.20
N PRO A 3 43.07 -13.62 -4.88
CA PRO A 3 41.96 -14.16 -4.10
C PRO A 3 40.66 -13.55 -4.61
N PHE A 4 39.70 -14.39 -4.95
CA PHE A 4 38.32 -13.95 -5.14
C PHE A 4 37.86 -13.30 -3.83
N ALA A 5 37.57 -12.00 -3.85
CA ALA A 5 36.92 -11.33 -2.74
C ALA A 5 35.48 -11.91 -2.64
N GLU A 6 35.27 -12.74 -1.64
CA GLU A 6 33.94 -13.11 -1.22
C GLU A 6 33.20 -11.82 -0.85
N THR A 7 32.27 -11.39 -1.70
CA THR A 7 31.35 -10.32 -1.37
C THR A 7 30.45 -10.87 -0.28
N GLN A 8 30.77 -10.59 0.97
CA GLN A 8 29.88 -10.89 2.10
C GLN A 8 28.60 -10.09 1.88
N THR A 9 27.55 -10.75 1.42
CA THR A 9 26.21 -10.17 1.37
C THR A 9 25.81 -9.85 2.81
N LYS A 10 25.76 -8.56 3.13
CA LYS A 10 25.34 -8.09 4.45
C LYS A 10 23.86 -8.43 4.62
N THR A 11 23.58 -9.38 5.50
CA THR A 11 22.21 -9.76 5.84
C THR A 11 21.50 -8.58 6.50
N LEU A 12 20.37 -8.15 5.94
CA LEU A 12 19.59 -7.04 6.46
C LEU A 12 18.93 -7.42 7.79
N GLU A 13 18.89 -6.47 8.71
CA GLU A 13 18.20 -6.62 9.98
C GLU A 13 16.68 -6.46 9.77
N ILE A 14 15.91 -7.41 10.33
CA ILE A 14 14.45 -7.37 10.26
C ILE A 14 13.94 -6.54 11.43
N PRO A 15 13.14 -5.48 11.17
CA PRO A 15 12.64 -4.60 12.22
C PRO A 15 11.66 -5.29 13.16
N PHE A 16 11.47 -4.74 14.36
CA PHE A 16 10.42 -5.19 15.25
C PHE A 16 9.04 -4.93 14.63
N LEU A 17 8.11 -5.87 14.83
CA LEU A 17 6.74 -5.79 14.36
C LEU A 17 5.95 -4.73 15.16
N SER A 18 6.02 -3.47 14.73
CA SER A 18 5.41 -2.32 15.41
C SER A 18 3.95 -2.06 15.00
N GLY A 19 3.48 -2.70 13.94
CA GLY A 19 2.14 -2.53 13.40
C GLY A 19 1.98 -3.22 12.05
N PRO A 20 0.79 -3.17 11.44
CA PRO A 20 0.52 -3.86 10.17
C PRO A 20 1.23 -3.23 8.96
N VAL A 21 1.78 -2.03 9.11
CA VAL A 21 2.54 -1.32 8.07
C VAL A 21 3.83 -0.78 8.67
N ILE A 22 4.97 -1.29 8.23
CA ILE A 22 6.31 -0.81 8.54
C ILE A 22 6.85 -0.12 7.29
N ASP A 23 6.89 1.20 7.29
CA ASP A 23 7.27 2.01 6.12
C ASP A 23 8.63 2.68 6.35
N GLN A 24 9.71 1.91 6.19
CA GLN A 24 11.09 2.42 6.30
C GLN A 24 11.53 3.17 5.04
N ALA A 25 10.96 2.85 3.87
CA ALA A 25 11.23 3.58 2.63
C ALA A 25 10.52 4.94 2.54
N GLN A 26 9.61 5.24 3.50
CA GLN A 26 8.84 6.49 3.55
C GLN A 26 8.06 6.77 2.25
N VAL A 27 7.50 5.71 1.65
CA VAL A 27 6.71 5.81 0.42
C VAL A 27 5.26 6.22 0.68
N LEU A 28 4.82 6.21 1.94
CA LEU A 28 3.49 6.57 2.38
C LEU A 28 3.54 7.79 3.31
N SER A 29 2.63 8.74 3.13
CA SER A 29 2.38 9.78 4.12
C SER A 29 1.83 9.17 5.43
N ALA A 30 1.84 9.93 6.52
CA ALA A 30 1.30 9.47 7.80
C ALA A 30 -0.19 9.10 7.72
N SER A 31 -0.98 9.86 6.95
CA SER A 31 -2.41 9.60 6.72
C SER A 31 -2.64 8.34 5.90
N GLU A 32 -1.87 8.13 4.83
CA GLU A 32 -1.94 6.94 3.98
C GLU A 32 -1.57 5.67 4.75
N ARG A 33 -0.51 5.75 5.56
CA ARG A 33 -0.09 4.64 6.42
C ARG A 33 -1.16 4.27 7.45
N SER A 34 -1.80 5.27 8.08
CA SER A 34 -2.91 5.02 9.01
C SER A 34 -4.10 4.39 8.30
N GLN A 35 -4.51 4.93 7.16
CA GLN A 35 -5.61 4.39 6.35
C GLN A 35 -5.37 2.92 5.96
N LEU A 36 -4.15 2.61 5.51
CA LEU A 36 -3.77 1.25 5.11
C LEU A 36 -3.75 0.30 6.31
N ALA A 37 -3.24 0.77 7.45
CA ALA A 37 -3.20 0.01 8.69
C ALA A 37 -4.62 -0.30 9.21
N ASP A 38 -5.56 0.65 9.12
CA ASP A 38 -6.94 0.45 9.55
C ASP A 38 -7.67 -0.55 8.63
N GLN A 39 -7.43 -0.48 7.32
CA GLN A 39 -7.93 -1.46 6.37
C GLN A 39 -7.44 -2.88 6.71
N ILE A 40 -6.15 -3.04 6.98
CA ILE A 40 -5.53 -4.33 7.33
C ILE A 40 -6.10 -4.88 8.63
N ARG A 41 -6.27 -4.04 9.66
CA ARG A 41 -6.85 -4.47 10.94
C ARG A 41 -8.25 -5.02 10.79
N GLY A 42 -9.06 -4.45 9.90
CA GLY A 42 -10.41 -4.93 9.59
C GLY A 42 -10.46 -6.30 8.93
N LEU A 43 -9.33 -6.78 8.38
CA LEU A 43 -9.26 -8.05 7.64
C LEU A 43 -8.61 -9.19 8.42
N LYS A 44 -8.11 -8.94 9.64
CA LYS A 44 -7.28 -9.87 10.42
C LYS A 44 -7.90 -11.28 10.61
N GLU A 45 -9.21 -11.37 10.68
CA GLU A 45 -9.92 -12.67 10.85
C GLU A 45 -9.87 -13.54 9.59
N VAL A 46 -9.75 -12.92 8.41
CA VAL A 46 -9.69 -13.61 7.11
C VAL A 46 -8.24 -13.79 6.68
N VAL A 47 -7.48 -12.70 6.63
CA VAL A 47 -6.06 -12.67 6.24
C VAL A 47 -5.31 -11.73 7.17
N GLN A 48 -4.22 -12.20 7.75
CA GLN A 48 -3.31 -11.35 8.51
C GLN A 48 -2.26 -10.75 7.58
N PHE A 49 -2.49 -9.53 7.12
CA PHE A 49 -1.54 -8.80 6.28
C PHE A 49 -0.44 -8.14 7.10
N GLN A 50 0.77 -8.14 6.53
CA GLN A 50 1.89 -7.31 6.94
C GLN A 50 2.47 -6.64 5.71
N ILE A 51 2.71 -5.34 5.77
CA ILE A 51 3.41 -4.59 4.73
C ILE A 51 4.71 -4.07 5.32
N TRP A 52 5.80 -4.32 4.60
CA TRP A 52 7.11 -3.80 4.92
C TRP A 52 7.73 -3.14 3.68
N THR A 53 8.04 -1.85 3.79
CA THR A 53 8.79 -1.14 2.77
C THR A 53 10.18 -0.81 3.30
N LEU A 54 11.19 -0.99 2.47
CA LEU A 54 12.58 -0.68 2.80
C LEU A 54 13.25 0.10 1.67
N PRO A 55 14.26 0.93 1.98
CA PRO A 55 14.96 1.71 0.96
C PRO A 55 15.64 0.83 -0.08
N SER A 56 16.44 -0.16 0.35
CA SER A 56 17.19 -1.03 -0.55
C SER A 56 17.46 -2.39 0.08
N LEU A 57 17.60 -3.40 -0.75
CA LEU A 57 17.98 -4.77 -0.38
C LEU A 57 19.49 -4.93 -0.05
N GLN A 58 20.31 -3.93 -0.36
CA GLN A 58 21.77 -3.94 -0.12
C GLN A 58 22.48 -5.21 -0.65
N GLY A 59 21.97 -5.79 -1.73
CA GLY A 59 22.51 -7.01 -2.34
C GLY A 59 21.93 -8.32 -1.81
N GLU A 60 21.07 -8.31 -0.80
CA GLU A 60 20.30 -9.50 -0.40
C GLU A 60 19.16 -9.76 -1.40
N SER A 61 18.75 -11.01 -1.61
CA SER A 61 17.58 -11.29 -2.43
C SER A 61 16.28 -10.99 -1.67
N ILE A 62 15.29 -10.45 -2.37
CA ILE A 62 14.00 -10.15 -1.75
C ILE A 62 13.30 -11.42 -1.24
N GLU A 63 13.54 -12.56 -1.88
CA GLU A 63 13.04 -13.87 -1.48
C GLU A 63 13.61 -14.30 -0.13
N SER A 64 14.94 -14.24 0.03
CA SER A 64 15.60 -14.59 1.29
C SER A 64 15.14 -13.69 2.43
N LEU A 65 15.09 -12.38 2.17
CA LEU A 65 14.68 -11.39 3.15
C LEU A 65 13.22 -11.58 3.60
N SER A 66 12.30 -11.80 2.65
CA SER A 66 10.87 -11.92 2.94
C SER A 66 10.55 -13.21 3.70
N ILE A 67 11.17 -14.34 3.35
CA ILE A 67 11.01 -15.61 4.09
C ILE A 67 11.49 -15.43 5.53
N ARG A 68 12.70 -14.88 5.73
CA ARG A 68 13.25 -14.63 7.09
C ARG A 68 12.32 -13.70 7.90
N ALA A 69 11.76 -12.66 7.26
CA ALA A 69 10.83 -11.74 7.93
C ALA A 69 9.53 -12.44 8.31
N ALA A 70 8.96 -13.23 7.42
CA ALA A 70 7.75 -14.00 7.67
C ALA A 70 7.94 -14.99 8.83
N ASP A 71 9.05 -15.70 8.86
CA ASP A 71 9.42 -16.65 9.92
C ASP A 71 9.66 -15.94 11.26
N GLN A 72 10.35 -14.80 11.26
CA GLN A 72 10.62 -14.05 12.48
C GLN A 72 9.35 -13.45 13.08
N TRP A 73 8.47 -12.93 12.24
CA TRP A 73 7.21 -12.29 12.68
C TRP A 73 6.10 -13.27 12.93
N LYS A 74 6.23 -14.52 12.48
CA LYS A 74 5.23 -15.59 12.64
C LYS A 74 3.83 -15.12 12.24
N LEU A 75 3.72 -14.56 11.04
CA LEU A 75 2.46 -14.02 10.54
C LEU A 75 1.40 -15.11 10.35
N GLY A 76 0.14 -14.72 10.44
CA GLY A 76 -0.98 -15.65 10.42
C GLY A 76 -1.31 -16.20 11.80
N THR A 77 -2.41 -16.91 11.90
CA THR A 77 -2.81 -17.61 13.12
C THR A 77 -2.30 -19.05 13.07
N ALA A 78 -1.86 -19.60 14.20
CA ALA A 78 -1.33 -20.96 14.29
C ALA A 78 -2.31 -22.06 13.82
N SER A 79 -3.60 -21.75 13.75
CA SER A 79 -4.64 -22.69 13.31
C SER A 79 -4.99 -22.56 11.84
N LYS A 80 -4.67 -21.43 11.18
CA LYS A 80 -5.10 -21.15 9.81
C LYS A 80 -3.93 -20.89 8.86
N ASP A 81 -2.74 -20.55 9.37
CA ASP A 81 -1.57 -20.13 8.58
C ASP A 81 -1.93 -19.08 7.49
N ASN A 82 -2.83 -18.15 7.86
CA ASN A 82 -3.46 -17.18 6.96
C ASN A 82 -2.71 -15.84 6.91
N GLY A 83 -1.40 -15.89 7.01
CA GLY A 83 -0.53 -14.72 6.92
C GLY A 83 -0.21 -14.35 5.47
N VAL A 84 -0.12 -13.05 5.19
CA VAL A 84 0.41 -12.55 3.92
C VAL A 84 1.37 -11.40 4.21
N LEU A 85 2.60 -11.53 3.73
CA LEU A 85 3.62 -10.49 3.81
C LEU A 85 3.83 -9.85 2.44
N ILE A 86 3.79 -8.53 2.38
CA ILE A 86 4.16 -7.76 1.19
C ILE A 86 5.42 -6.97 1.51
N VAL A 87 6.52 -7.28 0.83
CA VAL A 87 7.79 -6.56 0.94
C VAL A 87 8.02 -5.71 -0.30
N LEU A 88 8.40 -4.45 -0.12
CA LEU A 88 8.73 -3.52 -1.19
C LEU A 88 10.11 -2.93 -0.96
N ALA A 89 11.05 -3.14 -1.89
CA ALA A 89 12.36 -2.53 -1.91
C ALA A 89 12.37 -1.40 -2.96
N LEU A 90 12.43 -0.15 -2.49
CA LEU A 90 12.17 1.02 -3.30
C LEU A 90 13.23 1.25 -4.39
N GLU A 91 14.50 1.28 -4.01
CA GLU A 91 15.62 1.55 -4.93
C GLU A 91 15.84 0.41 -5.91
N ASP A 92 15.62 -0.83 -5.45
CA ASP A 92 15.73 -2.04 -6.28
C ASP A 92 14.53 -2.23 -7.21
N ARG A 93 13.45 -1.48 -6.99
CA ARG A 93 12.17 -1.61 -7.69
C ARG A 93 11.64 -3.04 -7.66
N GLN A 94 11.74 -3.66 -6.52
CA GLN A 94 11.28 -5.03 -6.32
C GLN A 94 10.16 -5.09 -5.30
N VAL A 95 9.20 -5.93 -5.58
CA VAL A 95 8.10 -6.25 -4.66
C VAL A 95 7.93 -7.76 -4.59
N ARG A 96 7.63 -8.26 -3.41
CA ARG A 96 7.31 -9.67 -3.18
C ARG A 96 6.07 -9.80 -2.33
N ILE A 97 5.27 -10.81 -2.64
CA ILE A 97 4.16 -11.30 -1.82
C ILE A 97 4.54 -12.68 -1.33
N GLU A 98 4.65 -12.86 -0.03
CA GLU A 98 4.74 -14.16 0.64
C GLU A 98 3.37 -14.55 1.14
N VAL A 99 2.99 -15.80 0.91
CA VAL A 99 1.67 -16.34 1.26
C VAL A 99 1.86 -17.46 2.29
N GLY A 100 1.12 -17.38 3.39
CA GLY A 100 1.11 -18.43 4.40
C GLY A 100 0.47 -19.73 3.87
N GLN A 101 0.94 -20.85 4.39
CA GLN A 101 0.58 -22.18 3.89
C GLN A 101 -0.93 -22.42 3.82
N GLY A 102 -1.70 -21.86 4.76
CA GLY A 102 -3.15 -22.01 4.78
C GLY A 102 -3.89 -21.27 3.66
N LEU A 103 -3.21 -20.36 2.94
CA LEU A 103 -3.78 -19.62 1.82
C LEU A 103 -3.23 -20.06 0.45
N GLU A 104 -2.24 -20.95 0.38
CA GLU A 104 -1.64 -21.37 -0.89
C GLU A 104 -2.65 -22.03 -1.85
N GLY A 105 -3.65 -22.71 -1.31
CA GLY A 105 -4.74 -23.27 -2.11
C GLY A 105 -5.60 -22.24 -2.83
N ASP A 106 -5.84 -21.11 -2.19
CA ASP A 106 -6.63 -20.00 -2.74
C ASP A 106 -5.77 -19.00 -3.50
N ILE A 107 -4.52 -18.81 -3.08
CA ILE A 107 -3.57 -17.83 -3.62
C ILE A 107 -2.24 -18.52 -3.97
N PRO A 108 -2.22 -19.39 -5.00
CA PRO A 108 -0.98 -19.98 -5.49
C PRO A 108 -0.06 -18.91 -6.09
N ASP A 109 1.24 -19.23 -6.24
CA ASP A 109 2.30 -18.31 -6.72
C ASP A 109 1.92 -17.58 -8.01
N VAL A 110 1.28 -18.29 -8.95
CA VAL A 110 0.83 -17.70 -10.21
C VAL A 110 -0.20 -16.58 -9.98
N MET A 111 -1.05 -16.70 -8.96
CA MET A 111 -2.04 -15.68 -8.62
C MET A 111 -1.37 -14.51 -7.89
N ALA A 112 -0.43 -14.77 -6.99
CA ALA A 112 0.39 -13.75 -6.36
C ALA A 112 1.15 -12.93 -7.41
N GLY A 113 1.77 -13.59 -8.40
CA GLY A 113 2.43 -12.93 -9.53
C GLY A 113 1.46 -12.07 -10.36
N ARG A 114 0.26 -12.57 -10.66
CA ARG A 114 -0.77 -11.79 -11.36
C ARG A 114 -1.20 -10.56 -10.57
N ILE A 115 -1.30 -10.64 -9.24
CA ILE A 115 -1.61 -9.50 -8.38
C ILE A 115 -0.52 -8.46 -8.48
N ILE A 116 0.75 -8.84 -8.39
CA ILE A 116 1.88 -7.93 -8.55
C ILE A 116 1.80 -7.22 -9.90
N ASP A 117 1.72 -7.96 -11.00
CA ASP A 117 1.77 -7.42 -12.35
C ASP A 117 0.54 -6.60 -12.74
N GLY A 118 -0.63 -7.00 -12.26
CA GLY A 118 -1.91 -6.42 -12.65
C GLY A 118 -2.40 -5.27 -11.78
N TRP A 119 -2.05 -5.29 -10.49
CA TRP A 119 -2.63 -4.37 -9.50
C TRP A 119 -1.59 -3.50 -8.78
N MET A 120 -0.37 -4.02 -8.54
CA MET A 120 0.66 -3.27 -7.82
C MET A 120 1.57 -2.49 -8.76
N THR A 121 2.22 -3.20 -9.69
CA THR A 121 3.21 -2.63 -10.62
C THR A 121 2.73 -1.40 -11.39
N PRO A 122 1.51 -1.36 -11.95
CA PRO A 122 1.02 -0.17 -12.66
C PRO A 122 0.92 1.07 -11.78
N SER A 123 0.52 0.92 -10.52
CA SER A 123 0.42 2.01 -9.56
C SER A 123 1.80 2.44 -9.06
N PHE A 124 2.70 1.49 -8.78
CA PHE A 124 4.06 1.78 -8.32
C PHE A 124 4.89 2.53 -9.36
N ARG A 125 4.74 2.22 -10.65
CA ARG A 125 5.38 2.97 -11.75
C ARG A 125 5.01 4.46 -11.79
N THR A 126 3.86 4.81 -11.24
CA THR A 126 3.38 6.20 -11.16
C THR A 126 3.60 6.82 -9.79
N GLY A 127 4.25 6.12 -8.86
CA GLY A 127 4.48 6.57 -7.49
C GLY A 127 3.26 6.45 -6.57
N ASN A 128 2.16 5.84 -7.02
CA ASN A 128 0.93 5.67 -6.23
C ASN A 128 1.00 4.39 -5.39
N TYR A 129 1.86 4.39 -4.37
CA TYR A 129 2.10 3.19 -3.55
C TYR A 129 0.88 2.76 -2.76
N LEU A 130 0.14 3.71 -2.17
CA LEU A 130 -1.11 3.43 -1.44
C LEU A 130 -2.10 2.66 -2.31
N GLU A 131 -2.38 3.14 -3.52
CA GLU A 131 -3.33 2.50 -4.45
C GLU A 131 -2.89 1.09 -4.82
N GLY A 132 -1.59 0.89 -5.05
CA GLY A 132 -1.01 -0.42 -5.35
C GLY A 132 -1.22 -1.42 -4.21
N PHE A 133 -0.91 -1.02 -2.97
CA PHE A 133 -1.13 -1.87 -1.79
C PHE A 133 -2.61 -2.15 -1.55
N GLN A 134 -3.47 -1.13 -1.60
CA GLN A 134 -4.92 -1.32 -1.40
C GLN A 134 -5.53 -2.24 -2.45
N SER A 135 -5.07 -2.14 -3.69
CA SER A 135 -5.56 -2.99 -4.77
C SER A 135 -5.12 -4.45 -4.59
N ALA A 136 -3.88 -4.68 -4.16
CA ALA A 136 -3.38 -6.00 -3.81
C ALA A 136 -4.15 -6.61 -2.63
N ILE A 137 -4.36 -5.85 -1.55
CA ILE A 137 -5.14 -6.30 -0.39
C ILE A 137 -6.55 -6.73 -0.80
N ARG A 138 -7.25 -5.93 -1.62
CA ARG A 138 -8.59 -6.28 -2.10
C ARG A 138 -8.58 -7.56 -2.95
N ALA A 139 -7.60 -7.70 -3.84
CA ALA A 139 -7.46 -8.89 -4.68
C ALA A 139 -7.20 -10.15 -3.85
N ILE A 140 -6.28 -10.08 -2.89
CA ILE A 140 -5.95 -11.17 -1.98
C ILE A 140 -7.16 -11.54 -1.11
N GLN A 141 -7.86 -10.55 -0.55
CA GLN A 141 -9.06 -10.77 0.26
C GLN A 141 -10.15 -11.51 -0.52
N GLN A 142 -10.38 -11.16 -1.78
CA GLN A 142 -11.38 -11.82 -2.61
C GLN A 142 -11.00 -13.27 -2.89
N LEU A 143 -9.73 -13.54 -3.22
CA LEU A 143 -9.25 -14.90 -3.40
C LEU A 143 -9.39 -15.74 -2.13
N ALA A 144 -8.93 -15.23 -0.98
CA ALA A 144 -9.05 -15.90 0.31
C ALA A 144 -10.51 -16.14 0.76
N SER A 145 -11.47 -15.43 0.14
CA SER A 145 -12.91 -15.64 0.34
C SER A 145 -13.53 -16.58 -0.71
N GLY A 146 -12.70 -17.27 -1.51
CA GLY A 146 -13.15 -18.20 -2.55
C GLY A 146 -13.74 -17.51 -3.79
N GLN A 147 -13.49 -16.22 -3.98
CA GLN A 147 -13.98 -15.44 -5.12
C GLN A 147 -12.88 -15.37 -6.20
N ASN A 148 -13.30 -15.13 -7.44
CA ASN A 148 -12.37 -14.88 -8.53
C ASN A 148 -11.65 -13.54 -8.35
N LEU A 149 -10.45 -13.42 -8.96
CA LEU A 149 -9.74 -12.14 -9.02
C LEU A 149 -10.65 -11.03 -9.55
N PRO A 150 -10.65 -9.86 -8.90
CA PRO A 150 -11.42 -8.72 -9.38
C PRO A 150 -10.96 -8.31 -10.79
N ALA A 151 -11.81 -7.64 -11.54
CA ALA A 151 -11.38 -7.01 -12.79
C ALA A 151 -10.21 -6.05 -12.49
N LYS A 152 -9.18 -6.05 -13.37
CA LYS A 152 -8.05 -5.13 -13.21
C LYS A 152 -8.57 -3.71 -12.98
N PRO A 153 -8.03 -2.97 -12.02
CA PRO A 153 -8.43 -1.60 -11.84
C PRO A 153 -8.21 -0.84 -13.15
N HIS A 154 -9.29 -0.30 -13.71
CA HIS A 154 -9.17 0.59 -14.85
C HIS A 154 -8.29 1.76 -14.40
N ARG A 155 -7.16 1.92 -15.06
CA ARG A 155 -6.30 3.08 -14.91
C ARG A 155 -7.19 4.30 -15.11
N ARG A 156 -7.51 5.02 -14.04
CA ARG A 156 -8.03 6.38 -14.19
C ARG A 156 -6.91 7.16 -14.83
N ASP A 157 -6.99 7.30 -16.14
CA ASP A 157 -6.04 8.11 -16.89
C ASP A 157 -6.04 9.49 -16.24
N GLY A 158 -4.93 9.81 -15.57
CA GLY A 158 -4.75 11.12 -14.93
C GLY A 158 -4.84 12.29 -15.90
N THR A 159 -4.96 12.01 -17.18
CA THR A 159 -5.28 12.93 -18.26
C THR A 159 -6.62 13.60 -18.04
N SER A 160 -7.67 12.86 -17.62
CA SER A 160 -8.99 13.48 -17.34
C SER A 160 -8.91 14.45 -16.16
N GLN A 161 -8.20 14.11 -15.10
CA GLN A 161 -8.07 14.99 -13.93
C GLN A 161 -7.23 16.23 -14.24
N ARG A 162 -6.18 16.10 -15.05
CA ARG A 162 -5.39 17.24 -15.53
C ARG A 162 -6.21 18.14 -16.45
N LEU A 163 -7.02 17.57 -17.35
CA LEU A 163 -7.94 18.32 -18.21
C LEU A 163 -9.03 19.04 -17.41
N PHE A 164 -9.62 18.39 -16.41
CA PHE A 164 -10.58 19.04 -15.50
C PHE A 164 -9.93 20.18 -14.72
N ASN A 165 -8.74 19.99 -14.17
CA ASN A 165 -8.01 21.07 -13.48
C ASN A 165 -7.66 22.22 -14.42
N LEU A 166 -7.25 21.93 -15.65
CA LEU A 166 -6.91 22.93 -16.65
C LEU A 166 -8.14 23.71 -17.09
N LEU A 167 -9.28 23.04 -17.32
CA LEU A 167 -10.57 23.67 -17.60
C LEU A 167 -11.05 24.52 -16.43
N PHE A 168 -10.87 24.06 -15.19
CA PHE A 168 -11.22 24.84 -14.01
C PHE A 168 -10.38 26.09 -13.87
N ILE A 169 -9.06 26.02 -14.13
CA ILE A 169 -8.15 27.16 -14.13
C ILE A 169 -8.55 28.16 -15.23
N ILE A 170 -8.84 27.69 -16.44
CA ILE A 170 -9.28 28.54 -17.56
C ILE A 170 -10.61 29.23 -17.21
N LEU A 171 -11.57 28.51 -16.64
CA LEU A 171 -12.85 29.06 -16.19
C LEU A 171 -12.66 30.12 -15.10
N ALA A 172 -11.84 29.85 -14.09
CA ALA A 172 -11.54 30.80 -13.03
C ALA A 172 -10.86 32.06 -13.56
N LEU A 173 -9.92 31.89 -14.49
CA LEU A 173 -9.23 33.00 -15.15
C LEU A 173 -10.18 33.84 -16.00
N SER A 174 -11.10 33.18 -16.75
CA SER A 174 -12.12 33.85 -17.58
C SER A 174 -13.08 34.67 -16.72
N LEU A 175 -13.54 34.14 -15.59
CA LEU A 175 -14.38 34.86 -14.62
C LEU A 175 -13.65 36.02 -13.98
N PHE A 176 -12.35 35.87 -13.69
CA PHE A 176 -11.52 36.95 -13.17
C PHE A 176 -11.36 38.08 -14.17
N ILE A 177 -11.08 37.77 -15.44
CA ILE A 177 -10.95 38.74 -16.52
C ILE A 177 -12.30 39.44 -16.76
N LEU A 178 -13.42 38.68 -16.78
CA LEU A 178 -14.77 39.26 -16.94
C LEU A 178 -15.10 40.22 -15.80
N ARG A 179 -14.70 39.90 -14.56
CA ARG A 179 -14.84 40.78 -13.40
C ARG A 179 -13.97 42.03 -13.52
N MET A 180 -12.80 41.93 -14.14
CA MET A 180 -11.90 43.07 -14.36
C MET A 180 -12.43 44.04 -15.45
N ILE A 181 -13.06 43.48 -16.50
CA ILE A 181 -13.60 44.27 -17.61
C ILE A 181 -14.98 44.92 -17.26
N PHE A 182 -15.75 44.26 -16.37
CA PHE A 182 -17.10 44.75 -15.98
C PHE A 182 -17.19 44.98 -14.45
N PRO A 183 -16.46 45.98 -13.88
CA PRO A 183 -16.43 46.15 -12.43
C PRO A 183 -17.75 46.60 -11.78
N ASN A 184 -18.76 47.07 -12.55
CA ASN A 184 -19.90 47.77 -11.99
C ASN A 184 -21.27 47.07 -12.14
N ARG A 185 -21.35 45.80 -12.56
CA ARG A 185 -22.65 45.12 -12.72
C ARG A 185 -23.07 44.20 -11.59
N PHE A 186 -22.21 43.94 -10.59
CA PHE A 186 -22.57 43.10 -9.45
C PHE A 186 -22.43 43.84 -8.12
N ARG A 187 -23.19 44.95 -8.00
CA ARG A 187 -23.40 45.55 -6.68
C ARG A 187 -24.83 45.29 -6.26
N ARG A 188 -24.99 44.44 -5.24
CA ARG A 188 -26.13 44.16 -4.37
C ARG A 188 -26.51 42.68 -4.36
N TYR A 189 -25.91 41.92 -3.49
CA TYR A 189 -26.66 41.07 -2.57
C TYR A 189 -25.87 41.03 -1.27
N SER A 190 -26.46 41.66 -0.25
CA SER A 190 -25.91 41.75 1.10
C SER A 190 -26.39 40.57 1.94
N HIS A 191 -25.50 40.14 2.83
CA HIS A 191 -25.77 39.50 4.14
C HIS A 191 -26.63 38.25 4.20
N ARG A 192 -25.99 37.14 4.59
CA ARG A 192 -26.36 36.51 5.86
C ARG A 192 -25.24 35.65 6.42
N GLN A 193 -24.89 35.96 7.59
CA GLN A 193 -24.03 35.37 8.59
C GLN A 193 -24.64 34.03 9.04
N TYR A 194 -23.85 32.94 8.98
CA TYR A 194 -24.03 31.73 9.77
C TYR A 194 -22.63 31.28 10.16
N GLY A 195 -22.25 31.31 11.36
CA GLY A 195 -22.51 30.56 12.52
C GLY A 195 -21.49 29.43 12.63
N ALA A 196 -20.50 29.62 13.57
CA ALA A 196 -19.49 28.65 13.98
C ALA A 196 -20.09 27.30 14.39
N TRP A 197 -19.48 26.22 13.98
CA TRP A 197 -19.56 24.89 14.60
C TRP A 197 -18.13 24.41 14.76
N GLY A 198 -17.57 24.33 15.91
CA GLY A 198 -17.79 23.47 17.00
C GLY A 198 -16.93 22.23 16.88
N GLY A 199 -15.74 22.23 17.58
CA GLY A 199 -14.72 21.22 17.70
C GLY A 199 -15.22 19.78 17.83
N GLY A 200 -14.69 18.89 17.00
CA GLY A 200 -14.72 17.45 17.16
C GLY A 200 -13.46 16.99 17.91
N ARG A 201 -13.64 16.54 19.14
CA ARG A 201 -12.63 15.85 19.94
C ARG A 201 -12.26 14.55 19.25
N PHE A 202 -11.01 14.41 18.81
CA PHE A 202 -10.45 13.11 18.48
C PHE A 202 -10.11 12.38 19.77
N GLY A 203 -10.89 11.33 20.07
CA GLY A 203 -10.59 10.35 21.10
C GLY A 203 -9.40 9.50 20.68
N GLY A 204 -8.38 9.43 21.54
CA GLY A 204 -7.23 8.55 21.38
C GLY A 204 -7.67 7.09 21.45
N PHE A 205 -7.39 6.33 20.39
CA PHE A 205 -7.52 4.87 20.42
C PHE A 205 -6.23 4.28 20.98
N GLY A 206 -6.41 3.53 22.07
CA GLY A 206 -5.35 2.79 22.74
C GLY A 206 -4.71 1.77 21.79
N GLY A 207 -3.37 1.74 21.78
CA GLY A 207 -2.57 0.82 21.01
C GLY A 207 -2.75 -0.62 21.47
N GLY A 208 -3.58 -1.39 20.77
CA GLY A 208 -3.51 -2.84 20.82
C GLY A 208 -2.24 -3.30 20.09
N GLY A 209 -1.38 -4.03 20.78
CA GLY A 209 -0.14 -4.55 20.19
C GLY A 209 -0.43 -5.36 18.93
N TRP A 210 0.27 -5.05 17.84
CA TRP A 210 0.26 -5.84 16.62
C TRP A 210 1.29 -6.95 16.75
N SER A 211 0.85 -8.21 16.69
CA SER A 211 1.73 -9.38 16.78
C SER A 211 1.31 -10.44 15.78
N GLY A 212 2.26 -11.21 15.29
CA GLY A 212 2.03 -12.43 14.54
C GLY A 212 1.41 -13.51 15.42
N GLY A 213 0.57 -14.34 14.86
CA GLY A 213 -0.21 -15.38 15.54
C GLY A 213 0.41 -16.78 15.50
N GLY A 214 1.64 -16.95 14.97
CA GLY A 214 2.36 -18.24 14.95
C GLY A 214 2.11 -19.08 13.70
N GLY A 215 1.72 -18.46 12.56
CA GLY A 215 1.55 -19.14 11.28
C GLY A 215 2.87 -19.61 10.66
N GLY A 216 2.81 -20.66 9.83
CA GLY A 216 3.93 -21.20 9.07
C GLY A 216 3.96 -20.68 7.62
N PHE A 217 5.17 -20.50 7.10
CA PHE A 217 5.41 -20.15 5.70
C PHE A 217 6.26 -21.24 5.05
N SER A 218 5.81 -21.72 3.88
CA SER A 218 6.53 -22.74 3.10
C SER A 218 7.35 -22.16 1.96
N GLY A 219 7.40 -20.82 1.87
CA GLY A 219 8.08 -20.10 0.79
C GLY A 219 7.21 -19.93 -0.46
N GLY A 220 5.89 -20.14 -0.35
CA GLY A 220 4.93 -19.81 -1.39
C GLY A 220 4.84 -18.29 -1.58
N GLY A 221 4.76 -17.83 -2.83
CA GLY A 221 4.66 -16.41 -3.14
C GLY A 221 5.23 -16.05 -4.50
N ALA A 222 5.27 -14.76 -4.82
CA ALA A 222 5.81 -14.27 -6.08
C ALA A 222 6.56 -12.96 -5.90
N SER A 223 7.56 -12.75 -6.76
CA SER A 223 8.31 -11.49 -6.88
C SER A 223 8.01 -10.81 -8.20
N GLY A 224 8.10 -9.46 -8.22
CA GLY A 224 7.98 -8.67 -9.44
C GLY A 224 8.81 -7.40 -9.39
N ARG A 225 8.89 -6.71 -10.55
CA ARG A 225 9.62 -5.44 -10.69
C ARG A 225 8.76 -4.41 -11.40
N TRP A 226 9.00 -3.10 -11.11
CA TRP A 226 8.30 -2.00 -11.78
C TRP A 226 9.20 -0.89 -12.32
#